data_f3f6f0d229c1b78a9e91103d01fe9cb2
#
_entry.id   f3f6f0d229c1b78a9e91103d01fe9cb2
#
_cell.length_a   1.000
_cell.length_b   1.000
_cell.length_c   1.000
_cell.angle_alpha   90.00
_cell.angle_beta   90.00
_cell.angle_gamma   90.00
#
_symmetry.space_group_name_H-M   'P 1'
#
loop_
_entity.id
_entity.type
_entity.pdbx_description
1 polymer ?
#
loop_
_entity_poly.entity_id
_entity_poly.type
_entity_poly.pdbx_seq_one_letter_code
_entity_poly.pdbx_strand_id
1 'polypeptide(L)'
;MSIASVKCELEKYGLTPNRALGQNFLASDTAARTIAEAACENRCPVIEIGPGMGALTAEMSKRAPMVAAIEIDRRMAEIIADRLPEVQLINEDALKADIPGLIAALGGRANIAANLPYYITTPLCMRFLSLGADGSIPAMTLMMQREAAERFTARPGDRVYGPLTVLAGYYYEVTKLMELSRDMYYPQPDVDSVVLKLTAKGAEKLFELEWLLNRAFAMRRKTLSNNLRAAGISDERLKSLLGACGIEGNIRAEKLTVAQFANIAREIEAHGK
;
A
#
# COMPACT_ATOMS: atom_id res chain seq x y z
N MET A 1 -13.91 -8.42 -17.61
CA MET A 1 -15.29 -7.87 -17.74
C MET A 1 -15.28 -6.61 -18.58
N SER A 2 -16.32 -6.38 -19.42
CA SER A 2 -16.53 -5.08 -20.07
C SER A 2 -17.40 -4.16 -19.20
N ILE A 3 -17.49 -2.87 -19.52
CA ILE A 3 -18.41 -1.96 -18.84
C ILE A 3 -19.86 -2.45 -18.90
N ALA A 4 -20.27 -2.97 -20.05
CA ALA A 4 -21.61 -3.54 -20.23
C ALA A 4 -21.83 -4.76 -19.31
N SER A 5 -20.82 -5.62 -19.16
CA SER A 5 -20.86 -6.76 -18.25
C SER A 5 -20.95 -6.33 -16.79
N VAL A 6 -20.17 -5.31 -16.37
CA VAL A 6 -20.23 -4.77 -14.99
C VAL A 6 -21.61 -4.21 -14.68
N LYS A 7 -22.22 -3.46 -15.62
CA LYS A 7 -23.58 -2.91 -15.47
C LYS A 7 -24.62 -4.02 -15.34
N CYS A 8 -24.57 -5.00 -16.22
CA CYS A 8 -25.48 -6.14 -16.21
C CYS A 8 -25.40 -6.93 -14.90
N GLU A 9 -24.19 -7.16 -14.39
CA GLU A 9 -24.02 -7.84 -13.11
C GLU A 9 -24.58 -7.01 -11.93
N LEU A 10 -24.34 -5.70 -11.91
CA LEU A 10 -24.89 -4.82 -10.88
C LEU A 10 -26.43 -4.83 -10.93
N GLU A 11 -27.04 -4.77 -12.11
CA GLU A 11 -28.49 -4.85 -12.31
C GLU A 11 -29.05 -6.20 -11.84
N LYS A 12 -28.37 -7.30 -12.15
CA LYS A 12 -28.75 -8.66 -11.73
C LYS A 12 -28.88 -8.78 -10.20
N TYR A 13 -27.98 -8.12 -9.44
CA TYR A 13 -28.01 -8.12 -7.99
C TYR A 13 -28.78 -6.91 -7.41
N GLY A 14 -29.43 -6.09 -8.24
CA GLY A 14 -30.16 -4.90 -7.78
C GLY A 14 -29.27 -3.85 -7.11
N LEU A 15 -27.99 -3.74 -7.53
CA LEU A 15 -27.00 -2.91 -6.89
C LEU A 15 -26.64 -1.67 -7.70
N THR A 16 -26.23 -0.65 -6.97
CA THR A 16 -25.61 0.56 -7.52
C THR A 16 -24.26 0.80 -6.84
N PRO A 17 -23.25 1.29 -7.57
CA PRO A 17 -21.94 1.61 -6.99
C PRO A 17 -22.05 2.60 -5.83
N ASN A 18 -21.39 2.31 -4.72
CA ASN A 18 -21.37 3.17 -3.55
C ASN A 18 -20.23 4.19 -3.65
N ARG A 19 -20.58 5.45 -3.94
CA ARG A 19 -19.61 6.54 -4.05
C ARG A 19 -18.87 6.83 -2.74
N ALA A 20 -19.52 6.64 -1.58
CA ALA A 20 -18.89 6.86 -0.28
C ALA A 20 -17.77 5.85 0.00
N LEU A 21 -17.83 4.67 -0.60
CA LEU A 21 -16.79 3.65 -0.56
C LEU A 21 -15.79 3.77 -1.72
N GLY A 22 -15.91 4.79 -2.58
CA GLY A 22 -15.03 5.00 -3.72
C GLY A 22 -15.06 3.87 -4.75
N GLN A 23 -16.20 3.18 -4.90
CA GLN A 23 -16.33 2.03 -5.80
C GLN A 23 -16.20 2.44 -7.26
N ASN A 24 -15.12 2.01 -7.90
CA ASN A 24 -14.85 2.09 -9.33
C ASN A 24 -14.36 0.71 -9.78
N PHE A 25 -15.23 -0.04 -10.45
CA PHE A 25 -14.95 -1.41 -10.84
C PHE A 25 -14.14 -1.47 -12.12
N LEU A 26 -13.04 -2.20 -12.14
CA LEU A 26 -12.22 -2.43 -13.33
C LEU A 26 -13.01 -3.23 -14.37
N ALA A 27 -13.13 -2.68 -15.55
CA ALA A 27 -13.90 -3.22 -16.67
C ALA A 27 -13.02 -3.55 -17.89
N SER A 28 -11.85 -4.16 -17.64
CA SER A 28 -10.89 -4.58 -18.67
C SER A 28 -10.29 -5.93 -18.29
N ASP A 29 -10.64 -6.97 -19.07
CA ASP A 29 -10.11 -8.32 -18.88
C ASP A 29 -8.60 -8.39 -19.07
N THR A 30 -8.07 -7.66 -20.05
CA THR A 30 -6.63 -7.62 -20.31
C THR A 30 -5.89 -7.01 -19.12
N ALA A 31 -6.37 -5.88 -18.61
CA ALA A 31 -5.77 -5.24 -17.44
C ALA A 31 -5.87 -6.15 -16.20
N ALA A 32 -7.04 -6.73 -15.93
CA ALA A 32 -7.23 -7.64 -14.81
C ALA A 32 -6.27 -8.84 -14.87
N ARG A 33 -6.07 -9.41 -16.05
CA ARG A 33 -5.14 -10.53 -16.28
C ARG A 33 -3.70 -10.13 -16.01
N THR A 34 -3.23 -9.02 -16.60
CA THR A 34 -1.86 -8.54 -16.41
C THR A 34 -1.56 -8.22 -14.95
N ILE A 35 -2.51 -7.62 -14.24
CA ILE A 35 -2.38 -7.30 -12.81
C ILE A 35 -2.32 -8.58 -11.97
N ALA A 36 -3.22 -9.54 -12.25
CA ALA A 36 -3.24 -10.83 -11.56
C ALA A 36 -1.96 -11.64 -11.80
N GLU A 37 -1.41 -11.62 -13.01
CA GLU A 37 -0.12 -12.24 -13.34
C GLU A 37 1.00 -11.65 -12.48
N ALA A 38 1.08 -10.32 -12.38
CA ALA A 38 2.08 -9.64 -11.55
C ALA A 38 1.90 -9.93 -10.06
N ALA A 39 0.65 -10.01 -9.57
CA ALA A 39 0.33 -10.30 -8.17
C ALA A 39 0.67 -11.75 -7.77
N CYS A 40 0.65 -12.69 -8.72
CA CYS A 40 0.84 -14.12 -8.49
C CYS A 40 2.22 -14.65 -8.93
N GLU A 41 3.12 -13.79 -9.42
CA GLU A 41 4.39 -14.20 -10.07
C GLU A 41 5.26 -15.10 -9.20
N ASN A 42 5.33 -14.86 -7.89
CA ASN A 42 6.14 -15.64 -6.95
C ASN A 42 5.41 -16.85 -6.34
N ARG A 43 4.21 -17.17 -6.82
CA ARG A 43 3.34 -18.26 -6.34
C ARG A 43 3.05 -18.26 -4.84
N CYS A 44 3.11 -17.09 -4.20
CA CYS A 44 2.59 -16.92 -2.85
C CYS A 44 1.06 -16.84 -2.86
N PRO A 45 0.39 -17.19 -1.74
CA PRO A 45 -0.99 -16.78 -1.51
C PRO A 45 -1.18 -15.28 -1.72
N VAL A 46 -2.37 -14.85 -2.12
CA VAL A 46 -2.67 -13.43 -2.34
C VAL A 46 -3.82 -13.00 -1.44
N ILE A 47 -3.66 -11.86 -0.77
CA ILE A 47 -4.73 -11.17 -0.06
C ILE A 47 -5.16 -10.00 -0.94
N GLU A 48 -6.40 -10.02 -1.42
CA GLU A 48 -6.99 -8.92 -2.16
C GLU A 48 -7.74 -7.97 -1.24
N ILE A 49 -7.53 -6.68 -1.41
CA ILE A 49 -8.25 -5.64 -0.68
C ILE A 49 -9.27 -4.99 -1.61
N GLY A 50 -10.54 -5.07 -1.23
CA GLY A 50 -11.64 -4.53 -2.00
C GLY A 50 -11.86 -5.26 -3.33
N PRO A 51 -12.21 -6.55 -3.33
CA PRO A 51 -12.43 -7.32 -4.55
C PRO A 51 -13.55 -6.76 -5.45
N GLY A 52 -14.49 -6.01 -4.86
CA GLY A 52 -15.63 -5.45 -5.55
C GLY A 52 -16.43 -6.53 -6.30
N MET A 53 -16.53 -6.41 -7.62
CA MET A 53 -17.22 -7.40 -8.47
C MET A 53 -16.37 -8.65 -8.81
N GLY A 54 -15.15 -8.78 -8.25
CA GLY A 54 -14.30 -9.96 -8.40
C GLY A 54 -13.53 -10.04 -9.72
N ALA A 55 -13.30 -8.93 -10.41
CA ALA A 55 -12.59 -8.93 -11.69
C ALA A 55 -11.14 -9.43 -11.54
N LEU A 56 -10.42 -8.96 -10.53
CA LEU A 56 -9.08 -9.42 -10.21
C LEU A 56 -9.11 -10.76 -9.49
N THR A 57 -10.00 -10.92 -8.51
CA THR A 57 -10.17 -12.13 -7.72
C THR A 57 -10.25 -13.36 -8.61
N ALA A 58 -11.13 -13.34 -9.63
CA ALA A 58 -11.32 -14.44 -10.57
C ALA A 58 -10.07 -14.75 -11.41
N GLU A 59 -9.23 -13.77 -11.71
CA GLU A 59 -7.98 -14.01 -12.43
C GLU A 59 -6.86 -14.50 -11.50
N MET A 60 -6.83 -14.04 -10.24
CA MET A 60 -5.87 -14.52 -9.24
C MET A 60 -6.18 -15.94 -8.76
N SER A 61 -7.46 -16.31 -8.60
CA SER A 61 -7.87 -17.68 -8.23
C SER A 61 -7.41 -18.74 -9.22
N LYS A 62 -7.16 -18.39 -10.48
CA LYS A 62 -6.61 -19.30 -11.49
C LYS A 62 -5.09 -19.48 -11.37
N ARG A 63 -4.38 -18.64 -10.60
CA ARG A 63 -2.92 -18.51 -10.62
C ARG A 63 -2.25 -18.69 -9.27
N ALA A 64 -2.85 -18.11 -8.23
CA ALA A 64 -2.36 -18.19 -6.86
C ALA A 64 -2.73 -19.55 -6.23
N PRO A 65 -1.91 -20.09 -5.33
CA PRO A 65 -2.26 -21.29 -4.58
C PRO A 65 -3.47 -21.11 -3.66
N MET A 66 -3.66 -19.90 -3.15
CA MET A 66 -4.80 -19.49 -2.32
C MET A 66 -5.07 -18.01 -2.52
N VAL A 67 -6.33 -17.61 -2.51
CA VAL A 67 -6.76 -16.21 -2.51
C VAL A 67 -7.65 -15.97 -1.30
N ALA A 68 -7.29 -14.95 -0.51
CA ALA A 68 -8.16 -14.38 0.50
C ALA A 68 -8.58 -12.97 0.05
N ALA A 69 -9.78 -12.54 0.40
CA ALA A 69 -10.29 -11.23 0.04
C ALA A 69 -10.91 -10.53 1.24
N ILE A 70 -10.59 -9.24 1.43
CA ILE A 70 -11.14 -8.41 2.49
C ILE A 70 -12.05 -7.36 1.84
N GLU A 71 -13.35 -7.40 2.15
CA GLU A 71 -14.36 -6.51 1.56
C GLU A 71 -15.22 -5.86 2.64
N ILE A 72 -15.31 -4.54 2.63
CA ILE A 72 -16.11 -3.79 3.59
C ILE A 72 -17.60 -3.75 3.22
N ASP A 73 -17.93 -3.77 1.92
CA ASP A 73 -19.31 -3.77 1.46
C ASP A 73 -19.87 -5.19 1.47
N ARG A 74 -20.76 -5.47 2.42
CA ARG A 74 -21.39 -6.79 2.58
C ARG A 74 -22.05 -7.29 1.29
N ARG A 75 -22.62 -6.39 0.49
CA ARG A 75 -23.30 -6.76 -0.77
C ARG A 75 -22.30 -7.29 -1.79
N MET A 76 -21.11 -6.66 -1.87
CA MET A 76 -20.01 -7.15 -2.73
C MET A 76 -19.45 -8.48 -2.18
N ALA A 77 -19.34 -8.60 -0.86
CA ALA A 77 -18.90 -9.82 -0.21
C ALA A 77 -19.83 -11.01 -0.54
N GLU A 78 -21.15 -10.81 -0.53
CA GLU A 78 -22.14 -11.83 -0.91
C GLU A 78 -22.00 -12.26 -2.38
N ILE A 79 -21.69 -11.33 -3.29
CA ILE A 79 -21.43 -11.64 -4.71
C ILE A 79 -20.16 -12.49 -4.86
N ILE A 80 -19.09 -12.14 -4.16
CA ILE A 80 -17.83 -12.90 -4.21
C ILE A 80 -18.06 -14.32 -3.66
N ALA A 81 -18.74 -14.47 -2.54
CA ALA A 81 -19.05 -15.77 -1.95
C ALA A 81 -19.88 -16.67 -2.89
N ASP A 82 -20.81 -16.09 -3.64
CA ASP A 82 -21.64 -16.83 -4.61
C ASP A 82 -20.82 -17.24 -5.86
N ARG A 83 -19.99 -16.35 -6.37
CA ARG A 83 -19.29 -16.53 -7.65
C ARG A 83 -17.95 -17.25 -7.55
N LEU A 84 -17.27 -17.11 -6.43
CA LEU A 84 -15.91 -17.60 -6.18
C LEU A 84 -15.84 -18.26 -4.78
N PRO A 85 -16.56 -19.38 -4.57
CA PRO A 85 -16.68 -20.01 -3.27
C PRO A 85 -15.35 -20.56 -2.72
N GLU A 86 -14.33 -20.69 -3.58
CA GLU A 86 -12.97 -21.10 -3.20
C GLU A 86 -12.17 -19.98 -2.53
N VAL A 87 -12.61 -18.72 -2.61
CA VAL A 87 -11.93 -17.57 -2.04
C VAL A 87 -12.26 -17.44 -0.56
N GLN A 88 -11.24 -17.34 0.29
CA GLN A 88 -11.42 -17.04 1.71
C GLN A 88 -11.86 -15.59 1.89
N LEU A 89 -13.15 -15.36 2.08
CA LEU A 89 -13.71 -14.02 2.20
C LEU A 89 -13.80 -13.55 3.64
N ILE A 90 -13.36 -12.33 3.90
CA ILE A 90 -13.45 -11.62 5.18
C ILE A 90 -14.26 -10.33 4.94
N ASN A 91 -15.46 -10.23 5.57
CA ASN A 91 -16.26 -9.01 5.45
C ASN A 91 -15.91 -8.04 6.58
N GLU A 92 -14.91 -7.21 6.36
CA GLU A 92 -14.39 -6.27 7.35
C GLU A 92 -13.70 -5.06 6.67
N ASP A 93 -13.49 -3.99 7.45
CA ASP A 93 -12.66 -2.85 7.07
C ASP A 93 -11.18 -3.25 7.03
N ALA A 94 -10.53 -3.14 5.87
CA ALA A 94 -9.12 -3.49 5.69
C ALA A 94 -8.16 -2.69 6.58
N LEU A 95 -8.56 -1.54 7.12
CA LEU A 95 -7.78 -0.81 8.12
C LEU A 95 -7.86 -1.45 9.52
N LYS A 96 -8.83 -2.34 9.78
CA LYS A 96 -9.06 -2.98 11.08
C LYS A 96 -8.80 -4.49 11.05
N ALA A 97 -8.97 -5.12 9.90
CA ALA A 97 -8.83 -6.56 9.72
C ALA A 97 -7.50 -7.09 10.25
N ASP A 98 -7.50 -8.29 10.84
CA ASP A 98 -6.28 -8.96 11.31
C ASP A 98 -5.49 -9.55 10.13
N ILE A 99 -4.83 -8.66 9.36
CA ILE A 99 -3.97 -9.07 8.24
C ILE A 99 -2.80 -9.97 8.69
N PRO A 100 -2.09 -9.70 9.80
CA PRO A 100 -1.06 -10.61 10.31
C PRO A 100 -1.58 -12.02 10.59
N GLY A 101 -2.72 -12.15 11.26
CA GLY A 101 -3.36 -13.45 11.52
C GLY A 101 -3.76 -14.15 10.22
N LEU A 102 -4.26 -13.42 9.23
CA LEU A 102 -4.58 -13.96 7.93
C LEU A 102 -3.33 -14.43 7.18
N ILE A 103 -2.23 -13.66 7.18
CA ILE A 103 -0.95 -14.07 6.61
C ILE A 103 -0.44 -15.35 7.29
N ALA A 104 -0.53 -15.44 8.62
CA ALA A 104 -0.14 -16.64 9.35
C ALA A 104 -0.96 -17.87 8.93
N ALA A 105 -2.28 -17.73 8.78
CA ALA A 105 -3.18 -18.79 8.31
C ALA A 105 -2.89 -19.22 6.87
N LEU A 106 -2.38 -18.31 6.04
CA LEU A 106 -1.97 -18.57 4.65
C LEU A 106 -0.53 -19.14 4.52
N GLY A 107 0.12 -19.50 5.63
CA GLY A 107 1.46 -20.10 5.61
C GLY A 107 2.60 -19.11 5.91
N GLY A 108 2.31 -18.00 6.53
CA GLY A 108 3.30 -17.02 7.02
C GLY A 108 3.78 -16.01 5.99
N ARG A 109 3.36 -16.12 4.72
CA ARG A 109 3.67 -15.16 3.66
C ARG A 109 2.51 -15.04 2.69
N ALA A 110 2.16 -13.81 2.32
CA ALA A 110 1.16 -13.54 1.29
C ALA A 110 1.47 -12.25 0.55
N ASN A 111 1.18 -12.22 -0.76
CA ASN A 111 1.20 -10.97 -1.53
C ASN A 111 -0.07 -10.15 -1.24
N ILE A 112 0.01 -8.85 -1.47
CA ILE A 112 -1.16 -7.96 -1.44
C ILE A 112 -1.50 -7.53 -2.86
N ALA A 113 -2.78 -7.62 -3.21
CA ALA A 113 -3.32 -7.02 -4.44
C ALA A 113 -4.49 -6.10 -4.07
N ALA A 114 -4.58 -4.93 -4.70
CA ALA A 114 -5.66 -4.00 -4.38
C ALA A 114 -5.95 -3.02 -5.53
N ASN A 115 -7.24 -2.77 -5.77
CA ASN A 115 -7.71 -1.55 -6.41
C ASN A 115 -8.13 -0.57 -5.31
N LEU A 116 -7.18 0.27 -4.88
CA LEU A 116 -7.31 1.06 -3.65
C LEU A 116 -8.36 2.17 -3.78
N PRO A 117 -9.36 2.23 -2.86
CA PRO A 117 -10.25 3.37 -2.79
C PRO A 117 -9.46 4.65 -2.51
N TYR A 118 -9.76 5.72 -3.23
CA TYR A 118 -8.95 6.94 -3.24
C TYR A 118 -8.81 7.60 -1.87
N TYR A 119 -9.88 7.56 -1.06
CA TYR A 119 -9.92 8.23 0.26
C TYR A 119 -9.09 7.53 1.35
N ILE A 120 -8.74 6.24 1.18
CA ILE A 120 -7.95 5.46 2.15
C ILE A 120 -6.64 4.91 1.58
N THR A 121 -6.24 5.32 0.37
CA THR A 121 -5.02 4.83 -0.28
C THR A 121 -3.79 4.99 0.61
N THR A 122 -3.53 6.20 1.13
CA THR A 122 -2.33 6.45 1.95
C THR A 122 -2.31 5.63 3.25
N PRO A 123 -3.37 5.62 4.10
CA PRO A 123 -3.34 4.81 5.32
C PRO A 123 -3.22 3.31 5.06
N LEU A 124 -3.86 2.76 4.01
CA LEU A 124 -3.70 1.35 3.66
C LEU A 124 -2.27 1.04 3.21
N CYS A 125 -1.69 1.85 2.33
CA CYS A 125 -0.31 1.67 1.88
C CYS A 125 0.69 1.75 3.05
N MET A 126 0.54 2.72 3.95
CA MET A 126 1.39 2.81 5.16
C MET A 126 1.27 1.54 5.99
N ARG A 127 0.04 1.05 6.22
CA ARG A 127 -0.20 -0.18 6.96
C ARG A 127 0.49 -1.39 6.32
N PHE A 128 0.35 -1.58 5.00
CA PHE A 128 0.97 -2.71 4.30
C PHE A 128 2.49 -2.64 4.33
N LEU A 129 3.07 -1.45 4.14
CA LEU A 129 4.52 -1.25 4.21
C LEU A 129 5.07 -1.55 5.61
N SER A 130 4.36 -1.14 6.67
CA SER A 130 4.73 -1.45 8.07
C SER A 130 4.62 -2.94 8.36
N LEU A 131 3.53 -3.59 7.95
CA LEU A 131 3.35 -5.03 8.15
C LEU A 131 4.39 -5.85 7.38
N GLY A 132 4.65 -5.49 6.13
CA GLY A 132 5.61 -6.20 5.28
C GLY A 132 7.08 -5.96 5.60
N ALA A 133 7.38 -5.11 6.59
CA ALA A 133 8.76 -4.81 7.02
C ALA A 133 9.52 -6.05 7.54
N ASP A 134 8.81 -7.09 7.97
CA ASP A 134 9.38 -8.37 8.42
C ASP A 134 9.55 -9.41 7.28
N GLY A 135 9.20 -9.05 6.05
CA GLY A 135 9.27 -9.93 4.88
C GLY A 135 8.06 -10.85 4.70
N SER A 136 7.03 -10.72 5.53
CA SER A 136 5.78 -11.50 5.42
C SER A 136 4.95 -11.15 4.18
N ILE A 137 5.19 -9.96 3.59
CA ILE A 137 4.57 -9.51 2.33
C ILE A 137 5.65 -9.39 1.24
N PRO A 138 5.89 -10.45 0.44
CA PRO A 138 6.95 -10.46 -0.58
C PRO A 138 6.71 -9.49 -1.72
N ALA A 139 5.45 -9.27 -2.10
CA ALA A 139 5.08 -8.34 -3.15
C ALA A 139 3.72 -7.69 -2.91
N MET A 140 3.57 -6.49 -3.45
CA MET A 140 2.28 -5.79 -3.52
C MET A 140 2.03 -5.33 -4.94
N THR A 141 0.81 -5.53 -5.44
CA THR A 141 0.37 -5.01 -6.74
C THR A 141 -0.81 -4.09 -6.50
N LEU A 142 -0.57 -2.79 -6.58
CA LEU A 142 -1.48 -1.77 -6.10
C LEU A 142 -1.94 -0.86 -7.25
N MET A 143 -3.24 -0.77 -7.46
CA MET A 143 -3.85 0.23 -8.33
C MET A 143 -4.28 1.44 -7.51
N MET A 144 -3.95 2.64 -7.98
CA MET A 144 -4.28 3.90 -7.33
C MET A 144 -4.26 5.06 -8.31
N GLN A 145 -4.78 6.22 -7.90
CA GLN A 145 -4.67 7.45 -8.68
C GLN A 145 -3.21 7.81 -8.97
N ARG A 146 -2.93 8.41 -10.12
CA ARG A 146 -1.59 8.84 -10.55
C ARG A 146 -0.89 9.67 -9.47
N GLU A 147 -1.57 10.66 -8.89
CA GLU A 147 -1.02 11.52 -7.83
C GLU A 147 -0.60 10.73 -6.57
N ALA A 148 -1.36 9.70 -6.20
CA ALA A 148 -1.00 8.84 -5.09
C ALA A 148 0.22 7.97 -5.41
N ALA A 149 0.33 7.46 -6.65
CA ALA A 149 1.46 6.68 -7.12
C ALA A 149 2.78 7.49 -7.15
N GLU A 150 2.72 8.78 -7.49
CA GLU A 150 3.90 9.66 -7.49
C GLU A 150 4.61 9.72 -6.13
N ARG A 151 3.87 9.54 -5.02
CA ARG A 151 4.45 9.52 -3.67
C ARG A 151 5.39 8.35 -3.43
N PHE A 152 5.23 7.24 -4.16
CA PHE A 152 6.11 6.07 -4.00
C PHE A 152 7.49 6.27 -4.63
N THR A 153 7.59 7.10 -5.66
CA THR A 153 8.80 7.29 -6.48
C THR A 153 9.36 8.71 -6.38
N ALA A 154 8.83 9.53 -5.48
CA ALA A 154 9.29 10.89 -5.23
C ALA A 154 10.76 10.93 -4.80
N ARG A 155 11.46 12.02 -5.13
CA ARG A 155 12.85 12.23 -4.76
C ARG A 155 12.96 13.23 -3.59
N PRO A 156 14.05 13.19 -2.83
CA PRO A 156 14.31 14.20 -1.81
C PRO A 156 14.17 15.61 -2.37
N GLY A 157 13.31 16.41 -1.75
CA GLY A 157 13.00 17.77 -2.19
C GLY A 157 11.71 17.93 -2.99
N ASP A 158 11.13 16.85 -3.48
CA ASP A 158 9.82 16.91 -4.15
C ASP A 158 8.70 17.25 -3.16
N ARG A 159 7.67 17.93 -3.65
CA ARG A 159 6.54 18.34 -2.81
C ARG A 159 5.80 17.15 -2.18
N VAL A 160 5.74 16.02 -2.89
CA VAL A 160 5.03 14.81 -2.48
C VAL A 160 5.89 13.83 -1.70
N TYR A 161 7.20 14.12 -1.53
CA TYR A 161 8.12 13.29 -0.74
C TYR A 161 7.69 13.24 0.74
N GLY A 162 7.71 12.05 1.33
CA GLY A 162 7.25 11.85 2.70
C GLY A 162 7.43 10.44 3.24
N PRO A 163 6.78 10.11 4.38
CA PRO A 163 6.91 8.82 5.05
C PRO A 163 6.67 7.62 4.13
N LEU A 164 5.64 7.68 3.28
CA LEU A 164 5.31 6.62 2.33
C LEU A 164 6.45 6.35 1.35
N THR A 165 7.08 7.42 0.82
CA THR A 165 8.22 7.33 -0.09
C THR A 165 9.40 6.62 0.56
N VAL A 166 9.70 6.99 1.83
CA VAL A 166 10.84 6.45 2.55
C VAL A 166 10.61 4.99 2.92
N LEU A 167 9.45 4.62 3.46
CA LEU A 167 9.12 3.23 3.78
C LEU A 167 9.12 2.35 2.54
N ALA A 168 8.45 2.78 1.47
CA ALA A 168 8.44 2.04 0.22
C ALA A 168 9.86 1.90 -0.35
N GLY A 169 10.62 2.98 -0.42
CA GLY A 169 11.97 2.97 -0.95
C GLY A 169 12.98 2.18 -0.11
N TYR A 170 12.75 2.03 1.20
CA TYR A 170 13.61 1.24 2.06
C TYR A 170 13.32 -0.26 1.94
N TYR A 171 12.06 -0.67 2.09
CA TYR A 171 11.69 -2.08 2.12
C TYR A 171 11.44 -2.71 0.76
N TYR A 172 11.07 -1.91 -0.26
CA TYR A 172 10.62 -2.42 -1.55
C TYR A 172 11.33 -1.75 -2.73
N GLU A 173 11.49 -2.51 -3.80
CA GLU A 173 11.70 -1.99 -5.14
C GLU A 173 10.33 -1.64 -5.73
N VAL A 174 10.17 -0.40 -6.18
CA VAL A 174 8.90 0.11 -6.72
C VAL A 174 9.02 0.26 -8.23
N THR A 175 8.20 -0.45 -8.97
CA THR A 175 8.12 -0.39 -10.43
C THR A 175 6.72 -0.03 -10.89
N LYS A 176 6.62 0.82 -11.91
CA LYS A 176 5.35 1.08 -12.58
C LYS A 176 5.07 -0.06 -13.56
N LEU A 177 3.99 -0.81 -13.33
CA LEU A 177 3.59 -1.90 -14.19
C LEU A 177 2.86 -1.40 -15.43
N MET A 178 1.84 -0.55 -15.25
CA MET A 178 1.03 0.01 -16.32
C MET A 178 0.23 1.24 -15.88
N GLU A 179 -0.29 1.96 -16.85
CA GLU A 179 -1.30 2.99 -16.64
C GLU A 179 -2.66 2.47 -17.09
N LEU A 180 -3.70 2.89 -16.39
CA LEU A 180 -5.09 2.53 -16.67
C LEU A 180 -5.88 3.80 -16.91
N SER A 181 -6.40 3.95 -18.13
CA SER A 181 -7.28 5.06 -18.44
C SER A 181 -8.58 4.95 -17.64
N ARG A 182 -9.12 6.07 -17.25
CA ARG A 182 -10.37 6.17 -16.47
C ARG A 182 -11.59 5.52 -17.18
N ASP A 183 -11.56 5.39 -18.50
CA ASP A 183 -12.60 4.72 -19.28
C ASP A 183 -12.61 3.19 -19.13
N MET A 184 -11.57 2.62 -18.50
CA MET A 184 -11.52 1.20 -18.12
C MET A 184 -12.28 0.88 -16.83
N TYR A 185 -13.00 1.85 -16.26
CA TYR A 185 -13.73 1.69 -14.99
C TYR A 185 -15.21 2.03 -15.10
N TYR A 186 -16.00 1.40 -14.26
CA TYR A 186 -17.40 1.77 -14.06
C TYR A 186 -17.74 1.80 -12.55
N PRO A 187 -18.28 2.92 -12.04
CA PRO A 187 -18.35 4.25 -12.67
C PRO A 187 -16.97 4.75 -13.10
N GLN A 188 -16.94 5.64 -14.08
CA GLN A 188 -15.69 6.26 -14.52
C GLN A 188 -15.19 7.22 -13.44
N PRO A 189 -13.92 7.09 -12.95
CA PRO A 189 -13.34 8.05 -12.04
C PRO A 189 -12.92 9.36 -12.74
N ASP A 190 -12.59 10.38 -11.95
CA ASP A 190 -12.20 11.69 -12.50
C ASP A 190 -10.80 11.68 -13.12
N VAL A 191 -9.93 10.78 -12.70
CA VAL A 191 -8.51 10.72 -13.10
C VAL A 191 -8.09 9.29 -13.46
N ASP A 192 -7.02 9.18 -14.24
CA ASP A 192 -6.40 7.92 -14.59
C ASP A 192 -5.73 7.28 -13.37
N SER A 193 -5.60 5.95 -13.43
CA SER A 193 -4.94 5.15 -12.42
C SER A 193 -3.58 4.64 -12.90
N VAL A 194 -2.73 4.30 -11.94
CA VAL A 194 -1.44 3.66 -12.16
C VAL A 194 -1.41 2.37 -11.36
N VAL A 195 -0.86 1.33 -11.93
CA VAL A 195 -0.55 0.09 -11.24
C VAL A 195 0.93 0.08 -10.87
N LEU A 196 1.21 0.00 -9.59
CA LEU A 196 2.55 -0.18 -9.06
C LEU A 196 2.74 -1.62 -8.61
N LYS A 197 3.91 -2.18 -8.91
CA LYS A 197 4.41 -3.41 -8.29
C LYS A 197 5.53 -3.03 -7.33
N LEU A 198 5.39 -3.50 -6.09
CA LEU A 198 6.39 -3.37 -5.05
C LEU A 198 6.92 -4.76 -4.75
N THR A 199 8.24 -4.97 -4.88
CA THR A 199 8.89 -6.25 -4.58
C THR A 199 9.82 -6.08 -3.39
N ALA A 200 9.68 -6.92 -2.36
CA ALA A 200 10.47 -6.80 -1.14
C ALA A 200 11.97 -6.98 -1.44
N LYS A 201 12.79 -6.08 -0.90
CA LYS A 201 14.26 -6.10 -1.04
C LYS A 201 14.97 -7.04 -0.07
N GLY A 202 14.25 -7.60 0.92
CA GLY A 202 14.86 -8.32 2.02
C GLY A 202 15.66 -7.41 2.96
N ALA A 203 15.31 -6.13 3.03
CA ALA A 203 15.94 -5.19 3.95
C ALA A 203 15.66 -5.57 5.41
N GLU A 204 16.63 -5.29 6.28
CA GLU A 204 16.48 -5.45 7.72
C GLU A 204 15.30 -4.63 8.25
N LYS A 205 14.50 -5.21 9.15
CA LYS A 205 13.42 -4.48 9.82
C LYS A 205 13.99 -3.46 10.78
N LEU A 206 13.67 -2.19 10.57
CA LEU A 206 14.01 -1.08 11.46
C LEU A 206 12.76 -0.68 12.27
N PHE A 207 12.74 -1.04 13.56
CA PHE A 207 11.60 -0.81 14.46
C PHE A 207 11.33 0.68 14.70
N GLU A 208 12.36 1.51 14.68
CA GLU A 208 12.25 2.95 14.91
C GLU A 208 12.02 3.78 13.65
N LEU A 209 12.08 3.17 12.44
CA LEU A 209 11.93 3.92 11.19
C LEU A 209 10.56 4.59 11.06
N GLU A 210 9.48 3.87 11.34
CA GLU A 210 8.13 4.42 11.25
C GLU A 210 7.90 5.53 12.29
N TRP A 211 8.34 5.32 13.53
CA TRP A 211 8.30 6.34 14.56
C TRP A 211 9.06 7.60 14.14
N LEU A 212 10.28 7.43 13.64
CA LEU A 212 11.13 8.52 13.15
C LEU A 212 10.43 9.31 12.04
N LEU A 213 9.88 8.63 11.04
CA LEU A 213 9.20 9.27 9.92
C LEU A 213 7.98 10.07 10.36
N ASN A 214 7.14 9.49 11.24
CA ASN A 214 5.97 10.18 11.78
C ASN A 214 6.36 11.47 12.52
N ARG A 215 7.49 11.48 13.23
CA ARG A 215 7.99 12.66 13.96
C ARG A 215 8.69 13.63 13.02
N ALA A 216 9.57 13.16 12.15
CA ALA A 216 10.33 14.01 11.24
C ALA A 216 9.45 14.82 10.29
N PHE A 217 8.31 14.26 9.85
CA PHE A 217 7.37 14.91 8.94
C PHE A 217 6.17 15.58 9.62
N ALA A 218 6.10 15.58 10.97
CA ALA A 218 4.98 16.16 11.71
C ALA A 218 4.76 17.65 11.40
N MET A 219 5.82 18.41 11.27
CA MET A 219 5.79 19.84 10.93
C MET A 219 6.69 20.12 9.72
N ARG A 220 6.16 19.97 8.50
CA ARG A 220 6.93 20.11 7.23
C ARG A 220 7.75 21.36 7.10
N ARG A 221 7.29 22.50 7.65
CA ARG A 221 8.00 23.80 7.60
C ARG A 221 9.14 23.94 8.62
N LYS A 222 9.28 23.01 9.55
CA LYS A 222 10.34 23.00 10.58
C LYS A 222 11.52 22.15 10.16
N THR A 223 12.68 22.39 10.76
CA THR A 223 13.87 21.56 10.57
C THR A 223 13.68 20.19 11.23
N LEU A 224 14.50 19.21 10.81
CA LEU A 224 14.52 17.88 11.43
C LEU A 224 14.75 17.97 12.94
N SER A 225 15.75 18.75 13.37
CA SER A 225 16.04 18.94 14.79
C SER A 225 14.86 19.49 15.57
N ASN A 226 14.12 20.47 15.01
CA ASN A 226 12.94 21.02 15.68
C ASN A 226 11.81 20.00 15.80
N ASN A 227 11.61 19.17 14.79
CA ASN A 227 10.62 18.09 14.81
C ASN A 227 10.97 17.02 15.86
N LEU A 228 12.23 16.58 15.90
CA LEU A 228 12.71 15.56 16.84
C LEU A 228 12.77 16.07 18.28
N ARG A 229 13.13 17.35 18.49
CA ARG A 229 13.05 18.00 19.81
C ARG A 229 11.60 18.04 20.32
N ALA A 230 10.65 18.39 19.46
CA ALA A 230 9.23 18.35 19.81
C ALA A 230 8.71 16.93 20.10
N ALA A 231 9.43 15.90 19.65
CA ALA A 231 9.17 14.50 19.97
C ALA A 231 9.85 14.03 21.28
N GLY A 232 10.56 14.92 22.00
CA GLY A 232 11.15 14.64 23.30
C GLY A 232 12.64 14.27 23.28
N ILE A 233 13.33 14.35 22.13
CA ILE A 233 14.77 14.11 22.07
C ILE A 233 15.52 15.35 22.58
N SER A 234 16.44 15.17 23.54
CA SER A 234 17.23 16.28 24.11
C SER A 234 18.21 16.87 23.07
N ASP A 235 18.64 18.14 23.30
CA ASP A 235 19.59 18.81 22.40
C ASP A 235 20.94 18.10 22.33
N GLU A 236 21.42 17.54 23.46
CA GLU A 236 22.65 16.76 23.51
C GLU A 236 22.53 15.48 22.68
N ARG A 237 21.41 14.76 22.85
CA ARG A 237 21.15 13.53 22.06
C ARG A 237 20.96 13.85 20.58
N LEU A 238 20.28 14.93 20.21
CA LEU A 238 20.13 15.37 18.83
C LEU A 238 21.49 15.68 18.17
N LYS A 239 22.36 16.38 18.88
CA LYS A 239 23.70 16.69 18.39
C LYS A 239 24.52 15.42 18.15
N SER A 240 24.49 14.48 19.09
CA SER A 240 25.16 13.17 18.96
C SER A 240 24.57 12.36 17.79
N LEU A 241 23.24 12.19 17.76
CA LEU A 241 22.51 11.42 16.75
C LEU A 241 22.77 11.93 15.32
N LEU A 242 22.58 13.22 15.09
CA LEU A 242 22.75 13.80 13.76
C LEU A 242 24.22 13.88 13.37
N GLY A 243 25.12 14.13 14.34
CA GLY A 243 26.57 14.10 14.12
C GLY A 243 27.06 12.71 13.71
N ALA A 244 26.61 11.64 14.36
CA ALA A 244 26.95 10.26 13.99
C ALA A 244 26.47 9.89 12.59
N CYS A 245 25.33 10.47 12.17
CA CYS A 245 24.78 10.26 10.82
C CYS A 245 25.33 11.23 9.75
N GLY A 246 26.19 12.18 10.10
CA GLY A 246 26.72 13.19 9.18
C GLY A 246 25.64 14.14 8.64
N ILE A 247 24.63 14.47 9.45
CA ILE A 247 23.46 15.25 9.06
C ILE A 247 23.47 16.61 9.77
N GLU A 248 23.28 17.69 8.99
CA GLU A 248 23.15 19.02 9.55
C GLU A 248 21.79 19.22 10.22
N GLY A 249 21.79 19.77 11.45
CA GLY A 249 20.58 19.93 12.26
C GLY A 249 19.54 20.92 11.69
N ASN A 250 19.94 21.80 10.75
CA ASN A 250 19.06 22.78 10.09
C ASN A 250 18.31 22.21 8.87
N ILE A 251 18.64 21.00 8.43
CA ILE A 251 17.99 20.35 7.28
C ILE A 251 16.49 20.05 7.59
N ARG A 252 15.66 20.07 6.57
CA ARG A 252 14.27 19.60 6.66
C ARG A 252 14.17 18.13 6.27
N ALA A 253 13.19 17.42 6.86
CA ALA A 253 12.96 16.00 6.62
C ALA A 253 12.83 15.65 5.12
N GLU A 254 12.12 16.48 4.33
CA GLU A 254 11.95 16.24 2.89
C GLU A 254 13.24 16.31 2.06
N LYS A 255 14.36 16.75 2.62
CA LYS A 255 15.65 16.80 1.94
C LYS A 255 16.52 15.59 2.20
N LEU A 256 16.17 14.76 3.16
CA LEU A 256 16.91 13.54 3.48
C LEU A 256 16.60 12.41 2.51
N THR A 257 17.62 11.63 2.18
CA THR A 257 17.48 10.40 1.41
C THR A 257 16.92 9.27 2.26
N VAL A 258 16.42 8.21 1.62
CA VAL A 258 15.99 6.97 2.26
C VAL A 258 17.12 6.37 3.13
N ALA A 259 18.35 6.35 2.62
CA ALA A 259 19.51 5.84 3.34
C ALA A 259 19.82 6.63 4.60
N GLN A 260 19.71 7.96 4.57
CA GLN A 260 19.91 8.82 5.73
C GLN A 260 18.85 8.56 6.81
N PHE A 261 17.57 8.39 6.45
CA PHE A 261 16.54 7.98 7.40
C PHE A 261 16.82 6.61 8.03
N ALA A 262 17.25 5.64 7.23
CA ALA A 262 17.63 4.33 7.74
C ALA A 262 18.82 4.41 8.73
N ASN A 263 19.82 5.23 8.45
CA ASN A 263 20.96 5.42 9.35
C ASN A 263 20.53 6.09 10.68
N ILE A 264 19.66 7.10 10.64
CA ILE A 264 19.11 7.71 11.85
C ILE A 264 18.31 6.67 12.66
N ALA A 265 17.48 5.85 12.00
CA ALA A 265 16.69 4.84 12.68
C ALA A 265 17.58 3.81 13.38
N ARG A 266 18.64 3.30 12.73
CA ARG A 266 19.63 2.39 13.34
C ARG A 266 20.34 3.02 14.55
N GLU A 267 20.73 4.28 14.43
CA GLU A 267 21.39 5.00 15.52
C GLU A 267 20.47 5.19 16.73
N ILE A 268 19.14 5.37 16.49
CA ILE A 268 18.14 5.41 17.55
C ILE A 268 17.97 4.03 18.19
N GLU A 269 17.93 2.96 17.39
CA GLU A 269 17.81 1.58 17.92
C GLU A 269 19.02 1.18 18.76
N ALA A 270 20.23 1.56 18.35
CA ALA A 270 21.45 1.21 19.04
C ALA A 270 21.65 1.96 20.36
N HIS A 271 21.21 3.22 20.46
CA HIS A 271 21.59 4.12 21.56
C HIS A 271 20.40 4.82 22.23
N GLY A 272 19.16 4.48 21.86
CA GLY A 272 17.93 5.09 22.38
C GLY A 272 17.59 6.44 21.74
N LYS A 273 16.40 6.93 22.13
CA LYS A 273 15.85 8.24 21.68
C LYS A 273 16.42 9.39 22.45
#